data_ec586e18ad18654556ba6841c8c403f8
#
_entry.id   ec586e18ad18654556ba6841c8c403f8
#
_cell.length_a   1.000
_cell.length_b   1.000
_cell.length_c   1.000
_cell.angle_alpha   90.00
_cell.angle_beta   90.00
_cell.angle_gamma   90.00
#
_symmetry.space_group_name_H-M   'P 1'
#
loop_
_entity.id
_entity.type
_entity.pdbx_description
1 polymer ?
#
loop_
_entity_poly.entity_id
_entity_poly.type
_entity_poly.pdbx_seq_one_letter_code
_entity_poly.pdbx_strand_id
1 'polypeptide(L)'
;VWLDRLTLAHPRIYIQQDHVAELRASVTGARAEGWMQLKAIADQLLAEPHEIEEPPFLPDRQKDYDAFFRTWAPILWSSRRFVKGAEILALAWLASGDRRYARAACERMTSISRWDPEGSSHLAHNDEAHMSVIWDGAKTVDWVWDEFTDEELALVIEQFRRRGEITYDHMHNRGTYGVTRFDSHAGREIVFLALLAMVFHEHIPQAREWLEWLRPVLCGVWPVWAGDDGAWAEGPSYGAAYVTIMTMF
;
A
#
# COMPACT_ATOMS: atom_id res chain seq x y z
N VAL A 1 -21.64 -2.06 -14.28
CA VAL A 1 -22.07 -2.79 -13.08
C VAL A 1 -21.50 -2.13 -11.83
N TRP A 2 -20.96 -2.83 -10.78
CA TRP A 2 -20.48 -2.15 -9.56
C TRP A 2 -19.21 -1.32 -9.80
N LEU A 3 -18.33 -1.77 -10.70
CA LEU A 3 -17.12 -1.03 -11.09
C LEU A 3 -17.43 0.34 -11.72
N ASP A 4 -18.57 0.49 -12.36
CA ASP A 4 -18.98 1.75 -12.98
C ASP A 4 -19.42 2.81 -11.96
N ARG A 5 -19.44 2.43 -10.66
CA ARG A 5 -19.73 3.32 -9.53
C ARG A 5 -18.47 3.84 -8.84
N LEU A 6 -17.27 3.37 -9.25
CA LEU A 6 -16.04 3.91 -8.73
C LEU A 6 -15.88 5.36 -9.18
N THR A 7 -15.53 6.22 -8.25
CA THR A 7 -15.29 7.63 -8.58
C THR A 7 -14.02 7.77 -9.41
N LEU A 8 -14.02 8.71 -10.34
CA LEU A 8 -12.85 9.03 -11.16
C LEU A 8 -11.97 10.11 -10.52
N ALA A 9 -12.55 10.92 -9.62
CA ALA A 9 -11.80 11.99 -8.94
C ALA A 9 -10.86 11.42 -7.87
N HIS A 10 -9.70 12.02 -7.71
CA HIS A 10 -8.76 11.80 -6.60
C HIS A 10 -8.83 12.96 -5.60
N PRO A 11 -8.65 12.70 -4.31
CA PRO A 11 -8.56 11.39 -3.68
C PRO A 11 -9.89 10.62 -3.68
N ARG A 12 -9.79 9.28 -3.70
CA ARG A 12 -10.96 8.39 -3.72
C ARG A 12 -10.92 7.29 -2.65
N ILE A 13 -9.77 7.05 -2.03
CA ILE A 13 -9.56 6.01 -1.02
C ILE A 13 -9.60 6.65 0.37
N TYR A 14 -10.54 6.23 1.22
CA TYR A 14 -10.83 6.70 2.60
C TYR A 14 -11.25 8.16 2.70
N ILE A 15 -10.62 9.05 1.96
CA ILE A 15 -10.95 10.46 1.88
C ILE A 15 -11.33 10.73 0.43
N GLN A 16 -12.55 11.19 0.21
CA GLN A 16 -13.02 11.56 -1.12
C GLN A 16 -12.81 13.06 -1.36
N GLN A 17 -12.71 13.45 -2.62
CA GLN A 17 -12.41 14.82 -3.02
C GLN A 17 -13.37 15.86 -2.41
N ASP A 18 -14.65 15.53 -2.31
CA ASP A 18 -15.68 16.39 -1.71
C ASP A 18 -15.56 16.57 -0.19
N HIS A 19 -14.87 15.63 0.50
CA HIS A 19 -14.61 15.71 1.94
C HIS A 19 -13.35 16.49 2.31
N VAL A 20 -12.48 16.84 1.34
CA VAL A 20 -11.20 17.54 1.62
C VAL A 20 -11.43 18.92 2.25
N ALA A 21 -12.44 19.65 1.79
CA ALA A 21 -12.76 20.97 2.35
C ALA A 21 -13.21 20.88 3.83
N GLU A 22 -14.03 19.88 4.17
CA GLU A 22 -14.44 19.62 5.55
C GLU A 22 -13.24 19.20 6.42
N LEU A 23 -12.37 18.32 5.91
CA LEU A 23 -11.16 17.93 6.61
C LEU A 23 -10.33 19.16 6.94
N ARG A 24 -10.04 20.05 5.97
CA ARG A 24 -9.28 21.29 6.16
C ARG A 24 -9.91 22.23 7.18
N ALA A 25 -11.23 22.38 7.16
CA ALA A 25 -11.93 23.19 8.14
C ALA A 25 -11.83 22.62 9.58
N SER A 26 -11.80 21.28 9.69
CA SER A 26 -11.82 20.60 11.00
C SER A 26 -10.48 20.69 11.76
N VAL A 27 -9.34 20.93 11.08
CA VAL A 27 -8.01 20.99 11.73
C VAL A 27 -7.81 22.22 12.62
N THR A 28 -8.64 23.25 12.49
CA THR A 28 -8.66 24.40 13.40
C THR A 28 -9.70 24.27 14.50
N GLY A 29 -10.48 23.19 14.54
CA GLY A 29 -11.58 22.94 15.46
C GLY A 29 -11.48 21.53 16.08
N ALA A 30 -12.45 20.70 15.78
CA ALA A 30 -12.61 19.37 16.42
C ALA A 30 -11.38 18.43 16.27
N ARG A 31 -10.55 18.61 15.25
CA ARG A 31 -9.34 17.82 14.99
C ARG A 31 -8.03 18.57 15.27
N ALA A 32 -8.07 19.72 15.97
CA ALA A 32 -6.88 20.57 16.18
C ALA A 32 -5.74 19.85 16.90
N GLU A 33 -6.03 19.06 17.93
CA GLU A 33 -5.02 18.29 18.66
C GLU A 33 -4.35 17.23 17.76
N GLY A 34 -5.16 16.42 17.06
CA GLY A 34 -4.65 15.42 16.12
C GLY A 34 -3.85 16.07 14.98
N TRP A 35 -4.29 17.23 14.51
CA TRP A 35 -3.52 18.00 13.52
C TRP A 35 -2.16 18.45 14.05
N MET A 36 -2.07 18.96 15.26
CA MET A 36 -0.79 19.37 15.84
C MET A 36 0.19 18.19 15.93
N GLN A 37 -0.28 17.01 16.31
CA GLN A 37 0.53 15.79 16.35
C GLN A 37 0.97 15.36 14.94
N LEU A 38 0.05 15.28 14.00
CA LEU A 38 0.34 14.94 12.60
C LEU A 38 1.34 15.93 11.99
N LYS A 39 1.12 17.24 12.20
CA LYS A 39 2.00 18.29 11.69
C LYS A 39 3.42 18.16 12.24
N ALA A 40 3.58 17.91 13.53
CA ALA A 40 4.90 17.75 14.13
C ALA A 40 5.69 16.60 13.49
N ILE A 41 5.02 15.48 13.21
CA ILE A 41 5.64 14.33 12.51
C ILE A 41 5.93 14.69 11.04
N ALA A 42 4.98 15.32 10.34
CA ALA A 42 5.17 15.71 8.95
C ALA A 42 6.30 16.73 8.77
N ASP A 43 6.45 17.70 9.68
CA ASP A 43 7.55 18.66 9.67
C ASP A 43 8.93 17.98 9.87
N GLN A 44 9.01 16.94 10.70
CA GLN A 44 10.22 16.14 10.84
C GLN A 44 10.53 15.38 9.55
N LEU A 45 9.51 14.77 8.92
CA LEU A 45 9.65 14.03 7.67
C LEU A 45 10.09 14.92 6.49
N LEU A 46 9.73 16.22 6.48
CA LEU A 46 10.24 17.17 5.47
C LEU A 46 11.76 17.35 5.55
N ALA A 47 12.37 17.16 6.71
CA ALA A 47 13.81 17.28 6.90
C ALA A 47 14.57 15.96 6.63
N GLU A 48 13.86 14.85 6.47
CA GLU A 48 14.45 13.55 6.14
C GLU A 48 14.72 13.43 4.63
N PRO A 49 15.66 12.56 4.20
CA PRO A 49 15.85 12.24 2.79
C PRO A 49 14.56 11.68 2.15
N HIS A 50 14.28 12.11 0.92
CA HIS A 50 13.15 11.63 0.13
C HIS A 50 13.58 10.59 -0.94
N GLU A 51 14.77 10.04 -0.79
CA GLU A 51 15.30 9.00 -1.64
C GLU A 51 15.56 7.72 -0.84
N ILE A 52 15.33 6.58 -1.46
CA ILE A 52 15.60 5.26 -0.92
C ILE A 52 16.19 4.37 -2.01
N GLU A 53 17.31 3.75 -1.71
CA GLU A 53 17.92 2.77 -2.61
C GLU A 53 17.14 1.47 -2.61
N GLU A 54 17.16 0.76 -3.75
CA GLU A 54 16.61 -0.58 -3.83
C GLU A 54 17.41 -1.52 -2.90
N PRO A 55 16.71 -2.37 -2.11
CA PRO A 55 17.38 -3.26 -1.18
C PRO A 55 18.23 -4.31 -1.90
N PRO A 56 19.30 -4.83 -1.27
CA PRO A 56 20.06 -5.93 -1.84
C PRO A 56 19.23 -7.22 -1.88
N PHE A 57 19.64 -8.18 -2.73
CA PHE A 57 19.08 -9.54 -2.69
C PHE A 57 19.31 -10.17 -1.31
N LEU A 58 18.28 -10.87 -0.83
CA LEU A 58 18.38 -11.60 0.43
C LEU A 58 19.31 -12.81 0.28
N PRO A 59 20.13 -13.11 1.30
CA PRO A 59 20.86 -14.37 1.38
C PRO A 59 19.91 -15.57 1.33
N ASP A 60 20.44 -16.70 0.87
CA ASP A 60 19.70 -17.97 0.86
C ASP A 60 19.34 -18.40 2.30
N ARG A 61 18.06 -18.33 2.63
CA ARG A 61 17.54 -18.65 3.96
C ARG A 61 17.85 -20.08 4.43
N GLN A 62 17.97 -21.02 3.48
CA GLN A 62 18.25 -22.42 3.82
C GLN A 62 19.73 -22.64 4.12
N LYS A 63 20.63 -21.84 3.54
CA LYS A 63 22.07 -21.95 3.74
C LYS A 63 22.59 -21.16 4.93
N ASP A 64 22.06 -19.96 5.14
CA ASP A 64 22.47 -19.09 6.24
C ASP A 64 21.27 -18.25 6.73
N TYR A 65 20.54 -18.79 7.69
CA TYR A 65 19.39 -18.12 8.27
C TYR A 65 19.75 -16.83 9.00
N ASP A 66 20.90 -16.79 9.66
CA ASP A 66 21.33 -15.59 10.40
C ASP A 66 21.70 -14.45 9.46
N ALA A 67 22.39 -14.73 8.35
CA ALA A 67 22.67 -13.73 7.32
C ALA A 67 21.36 -13.25 6.65
N PHE A 68 20.46 -14.19 6.34
CA PHE A 68 19.12 -13.84 5.82
C PHE A 68 18.40 -12.88 6.76
N PHE A 69 18.27 -13.22 8.03
CA PHE A 69 17.50 -12.42 8.99
C PHE A 69 18.12 -11.05 9.26
N ARG A 70 19.46 -10.98 9.38
CA ARG A 70 20.18 -9.71 9.53
C ARG A 70 20.03 -8.78 8.32
N THR A 71 19.83 -9.32 7.13
CA THR A 71 19.58 -8.53 5.91
C THR A 71 18.11 -8.16 5.77
N TRP A 72 17.20 -9.12 5.98
CA TRP A 72 15.77 -8.97 5.80
C TRP A 72 15.13 -7.99 6.79
N ALA A 73 15.45 -8.07 8.07
CA ALA A 73 14.78 -7.26 9.10
C ALA A 73 14.99 -5.74 8.91
N PRO A 74 16.20 -5.23 8.62
CA PRO A 74 16.37 -3.81 8.31
C PRO A 74 15.59 -3.37 7.07
N ILE A 75 15.54 -4.20 6.02
CA ILE A 75 14.82 -3.89 4.78
C ILE A 75 13.31 -3.73 5.06
N LEU A 76 12.73 -4.68 5.79
CA LEU A 76 11.33 -4.63 6.21
C LEU A 76 10.99 -3.28 6.86
N TRP A 77 11.78 -2.89 7.86
CA TRP A 77 11.50 -1.67 8.62
C TRP A 77 11.79 -0.40 7.83
N SER A 78 12.88 -0.35 7.05
CA SER A 78 13.23 0.83 6.26
C SER A 78 12.23 1.09 5.15
N SER A 79 11.83 0.06 4.41
CA SER A 79 10.85 0.18 3.31
C SER A 79 9.49 0.63 3.84
N ARG A 80 8.98 -0.01 4.89
CA ARG A 80 7.71 0.37 5.50
C ARG A 80 7.72 1.78 6.07
N ARG A 81 8.77 2.14 6.81
CA ARG A 81 8.90 3.48 7.39
C ARG A 81 8.97 4.56 6.31
N PHE A 82 9.67 4.28 5.21
CA PHE A 82 9.81 5.23 4.12
C PHE A 82 8.46 5.54 3.44
N VAL A 83 7.71 4.51 3.08
CA VAL A 83 6.39 4.67 2.45
C VAL A 83 5.36 5.20 3.44
N LYS A 84 5.41 4.77 4.71
CA LYS A 84 4.57 5.34 5.76
C LYS A 84 4.82 6.82 5.97
N GLY A 85 6.07 7.25 5.85
CA GLY A 85 6.43 8.67 5.86
C GLY A 85 5.79 9.44 4.69
N ALA A 86 5.75 8.85 3.49
CA ALA A 86 5.06 9.44 2.35
C ALA A 86 3.54 9.56 2.58
N GLU A 87 2.91 8.53 3.17
CA GLU A 87 1.49 8.58 3.55
C GLU A 87 1.19 9.69 4.56
N ILE A 88 2.02 9.84 5.59
CA ILE A 88 1.87 10.90 6.60
C ILE A 88 1.97 12.29 5.95
N LEU A 89 2.92 12.48 5.05
CA LEU A 89 3.07 13.72 4.29
C LEU A 89 1.85 13.99 3.40
N ALA A 90 1.33 12.97 2.70
CA ALA A 90 0.14 13.08 1.88
C ALA A 90 -1.10 13.45 2.71
N LEU A 91 -1.27 12.84 3.90
CA LEU A 91 -2.35 13.22 4.81
C LEU A 91 -2.19 14.66 5.33
N ALA A 92 -0.98 15.08 5.65
CA ALA A 92 -0.71 16.45 6.07
C ALA A 92 -1.01 17.47 4.96
N TRP A 93 -0.74 17.13 3.70
CA TRP A 93 -1.18 17.89 2.53
C TRP A 93 -2.71 18.01 2.45
N LEU A 94 -3.43 16.90 2.51
CA LEU A 94 -4.90 16.93 2.46
C LEU A 94 -5.49 17.79 3.57
N ALA A 95 -4.93 17.68 4.79
CA ALA A 95 -5.41 18.39 5.97
C ALA A 95 -5.10 19.89 5.95
N SER A 96 -3.97 20.31 5.37
CA SER A 96 -3.50 21.70 5.46
C SER A 96 -3.55 22.48 4.15
N GLY A 97 -3.44 21.80 3.02
CA GLY A 97 -3.21 22.44 1.72
C GLY A 97 -1.76 22.92 1.51
N ASP A 98 -0.82 22.58 2.39
CA ASP A 98 0.58 22.98 2.27
C ASP A 98 1.31 22.06 1.25
N ARG A 99 1.60 22.61 0.08
CA ARG A 99 2.21 21.87 -1.05
C ARG A 99 3.59 21.29 -0.75
N ARG A 100 4.29 21.75 0.27
CA ARG A 100 5.59 21.18 0.65
C ARG A 100 5.44 19.71 1.05
N TYR A 101 4.36 19.38 1.79
CA TYR A 101 4.06 18.00 2.15
C TYR A 101 3.72 17.13 0.93
N ALA A 102 2.91 17.66 0.01
CA ALA A 102 2.56 16.95 -1.22
C ALA A 102 3.80 16.62 -2.05
N ARG A 103 4.66 17.63 -2.29
CA ARG A 103 5.89 17.44 -3.06
C ARG A 103 6.83 16.41 -2.43
N ALA A 104 7.03 16.47 -1.11
CA ALA A 104 7.84 15.49 -0.40
C ALA A 104 7.25 14.06 -0.49
N ALA A 105 5.92 13.93 -0.46
CA ALA A 105 5.26 12.65 -0.68
C ALA A 105 5.46 12.14 -2.12
N CYS A 106 5.30 13.01 -3.14
CA CYS A 106 5.57 12.67 -4.54
C CYS A 106 7.02 12.24 -4.76
N GLU A 107 8.00 12.96 -4.20
CA GLU A 107 9.41 12.63 -4.31
C GLU A 107 9.73 11.25 -3.72
N ARG A 108 9.19 10.94 -2.54
CA ARG A 108 9.34 9.60 -1.92
C ARG A 108 8.72 8.51 -2.79
N MET A 109 7.50 8.70 -3.31
CA MET A 109 6.84 7.73 -4.16
C MET A 109 7.56 7.56 -5.50
N THR A 110 8.06 8.62 -6.08
CA THR A 110 8.88 8.58 -7.30
C THR A 110 10.20 7.84 -7.05
N SER A 111 10.85 8.06 -5.91
CA SER A 111 12.09 7.37 -5.56
C SER A 111 11.90 5.86 -5.47
N ILE A 112 10.91 5.40 -4.69
CA ILE A 112 10.66 3.95 -4.54
C ILE A 112 10.13 3.31 -5.83
N SER A 113 9.52 4.12 -6.72
CA SER A 113 9.05 3.65 -8.03
C SER A 113 10.18 3.42 -9.05
N ARG A 114 11.43 3.75 -8.71
CA ARG A 114 12.61 3.38 -9.51
C ARG A 114 13.14 1.98 -9.23
N TRP A 115 12.65 1.32 -8.18
CA TRP A 115 13.04 -0.06 -7.88
C TRP A 115 12.59 -0.99 -9.01
N ASP A 116 13.41 -1.99 -9.35
CA ASP A 116 13.01 -3.02 -10.31
C ASP A 116 12.02 -4.01 -9.67
N PRO A 117 10.76 -4.05 -10.13
CA PRO A 117 9.79 -5.02 -9.59
C PRO A 117 10.18 -6.48 -9.78
N GLU A 118 11.05 -6.78 -10.77
CA GLU A 118 11.58 -8.12 -11.04
C GLU A 118 12.94 -8.35 -10.35
N GLY A 119 13.48 -7.33 -9.69
CA GLY A 119 14.78 -7.36 -9.00
C GLY A 119 14.72 -7.93 -7.59
N SER A 120 15.54 -7.37 -6.72
CA SER A 120 15.68 -7.79 -5.32
C SER A 120 14.42 -7.56 -4.48
N SER A 121 13.58 -6.62 -4.89
CA SER A 121 12.29 -6.32 -4.27
C SER A 121 11.11 -7.09 -4.87
N HIS A 122 11.36 -8.09 -5.73
CA HIS A 122 10.33 -8.96 -6.28
C HIS A 122 9.66 -9.79 -5.17
N LEU A 123 8.35 -10.02 -5.29
CA LEU A 123 7.52 -10.75 -4.32
C LEU A 123 8.11 -12.09 -3.88
N ALA A 124 8.69 -12.86 -4.81
CA ALA A 124 9.29 -14.16 -4.52
C ALA A 124 10.64 -14.09 -3.77
N HIS A 125 11.32 -12.94 -3.80
CA HIS A 125 12.61 -12.74 -3.11
C HIS A 125 12.43 -12.02 -1.78
N ASN A 126 11.59 -10.99 -1.76
CA ASN A 126 11.35 -10.17 -0.57
C ASN A 126 9.92 -9.62 -0.59
N ASP A 127 8.97 -10.43 -0.11
CA ASP A 127 7.55 -10.09 -0.04
C ASP A 127 7.30 -8.81 0.76
N GLU A 128 8.10 -8.56 1.80
CA GLU A 128 7.98 -7.36 2.62
C GLU A 128 8.38 -6.09 1.87
N ALA A 129 9.44 -6.12 1.08
CA ALA A 129 9.82 -4.98 0.25
C ALA A 129 8.77 -4.75 -0.85
N HIS A 130 8.29 -5.82 -1.50
CA HIS A 130 7.25 -5.75 -2.51
C HIS A 130 5.96 -5.13 -1.95
N MET A 131 5.45 -5.70 -0.85
CA MET A 131 4.19 -5.27 -0.23
C MET A 131 4.27 -3.86 0.37
N SER A 132 5.44 -3.44 0.86
CA SER A 132 5.62 -2.09 1.41
C SER A 132 5.33 -1.00 0.38
N VAL A 133 5.67 -1.22 -0.90
CA VAL A 133 5.38 -0.27 -1.98
C VAL A 133 3.87 -0.12 -2.19
N ILE A 134 3.14 -1.23 -2.19
CA ILE A 134 1.70 -1.24 -2.49
C ILE A 134 0.89 -0.75 -1.29
N TRP A 135 1.19 -1.23 -0.09
CA TRP A 135 0.37 -1.05 1.11
C TRP A 135 -0.02 0.41 1.38
N ASP A 136 0.94 1.20 1.84
CA ASP A 136 0.68 2.61 2.10
C ASP A 136 0.86 3.47 0.84
N GLY A 137 1.56 2.94 -0.18
CA GLY A 137 1.86 3.66 -1.41
C GLY A 137 0.65 3.92 -2.29
N ALA A 138 -0.23 2.95 -2.49
CA ALA A 138 -1.41 3.14 -3.33
C ALA A 138 -2.29 4.30 -2.83
N LYS A 139 -2.56 4.32 -1.53
CA LYS A 139 -3.33 5.38 -0.87
C LYS A 139 -2.58 6.73 -0.88
N THR A 140 -1.26 6.70 -0.70
CA THR A 140 -0.42 7.90 -0.78
C THR A 140 -0.52 8.55 -2.15
N VAL A 141 -0.38 7.76 -3.22
CA VAL A 141 -0.49 8.26 -4.61
C VAL A 141 -1.87 8.83 -4.87
N ASP A 142 -2.93 8.15 -4.41
CA ASP A 142 -4.31 8.66 -4.50
C ASP A 142 -4.46 10.06 -3.88
N TRP A 143 -3.87 10.28 -2.71
CA TRP A 143 -4.02 11.52 -1.95
C TRP A 143 -3.22 12.71 -2.48
N VAL A 144 -2.18 12.46 -3.27
CA VAL A 144 -1.35 13.51 -3.91
C VAL A 144 -1.36 13.42 -5.44
N TRP A 145 -2.35 12.77 -6.02
CA TRP A 145 -2.44 12.48 -7.45
C TRP A 145 -2.14 13.69 -8.34
N ASP A 146 -2.81 14.81 -8.09
CA ASP A 146 -2.71 16.03 -8.89
C ASP A 146 -1.41 16.83 -8.65
N GLU A 147 -0.56 16.38 -7.72
CA GLU A 147 0.70 17.05 -7.37
C GLU A 147 1.93 16.41 -8.03
N PHE A 148 1.77 15.24 -8.67
CA PHE A 148 2.82 14.65 -9.50
C PHE A 148 3.00 15.43 -10.81
N THR A 149 4.23 15.46 -11.35
CA THR A 149 4.42 15.77 -12.77
C THR A 149 3.98 14.59 -13.63
N ASP A 150 3.75 14.82 -14.92
CA ASP A 150 3.35 13.74 -15.85
C ASP A 150 4.40 12.62 -15.91
N GLU A 151 5.69 12.96 -15.84
CA GLU A 151 6.78 11.99 -15.86
C GLU A 151 6.84 11.17 -14.56
N GLU A 152 6.67 11.83 -13.41
CA GLU A 152 6.63 11.16 -12.11
C GLU A 152 5.43 10.21 -12.04
N LEU A 153 4.25 10.67 -12.46
CA LEU A 153 3.03 9.90 -12.45
C LEU A 153 3.11 8.68 -13.38
N ALA A 154 3.67 8.85 -14.57
CA ALA A 154 3.89 7.75 -15.51
C ALA A 154 4.80 6.66 -14.92
N LEU A 155 5.88 7.05 -14.24
CA LEU A 155 6.78 6.12 -13.56
C LEU A 155 6.07 5.37 -12.44
N VAL A 156 5.30 6.09 -11.61
CA VAL A 156 4.52 5.52 -10.51
C VAL A 156 3.47 4.55 -11.02
N ILE A 157 2.69 4.92 -12.04
CA ILE A 157 1.67 4.04 -12.64
C ILE A 157 2.31 2.75 -13.16
N GLU A 158 3.45 2.84 -13.87
CA GLU A 158 4.14 1.65 -14.39
C GLU A 158 4.65 0.74 -13.25
N GLN A 159 5.20 1.31 -12.18
CA GLN A 159 5.62 0.56 -11.01
C GLN A 159 4.45 -0.21 -10.38
N PHE A 160 3.31 0.46 -10.17
CA PHE A 160 2.13 -0.18 -9.59
C PHE A 160 1.50 -1.20 -10.55
N ARG A 161 1.51 -0.95 -11.85
CA ARG A 161 1.06 -1.91 -12.86
C ARG A 161 1.86 -3.22 -12.77
N ARG A 162 3.20 -3.13 -12.79
CA ARG A 162 4.09 -4.29 -12.71
C ARG A 162 3.92 -5.06 -11.40
N ARG A 163 3.91 -4.36 -10.27
CA ARG A 163 3.70 -5.01 -8.97
C ARG A 163 2.31 -5.61 -8.83
N GLY A 164 1.30 -4.99 -9.40
CA GLY A 164 -0.05 -5.52 -9.46
C GLY A 164 -0.14 -6.82 -10.26
N GLU A 165 0.50 -6.87 -11.44
CA GLU A 165 0.60 -8.09 -12.26
C GLU A 165 1.30 -9.23 -11.52
N ILE A 166 2.45 -8.95 -10.90
CA ILE A 166 3.19 -9.95 -10.10
C ILE A 166 2.32 -10.49 -8.96
N THR A 167 1.63 -9.60 -8.24
CA THR A 167 0.76 -9.98 -7.12
C THR A 167 -0.43 -10.79 -7.59
N TYR A 168 -1.09 -10.35 -8.66
CA TYR A 168 -2.24 -11.05 -9.24
C TYR A 168 -1.83 -12.44 -9.77
N ASP A 169 -0.72 -12.53 -10.51
CA ASP A 169 -0.21 -13.82 -11.01
C ASP A 169 0.11 -14.79 -9.88
N HIS A 170 0.75 -14.28 -8.82
CA HIS A 170 1.07 -15.08 -7.64
C HIS A 170 -0.19 -15.67 -6.99
N MET A 171 -1.27 -14.92 -6.92
CA MET A 171 -2.50 -15.36 -6.26
C MET A 171 -3.41 -16.17 -7.19
N HIS A 172 -3.52 -15.77 -8.44
CA HIS A 172 -4.48 -16.32 -9.40
C HIS A 172 -3.93 -17.54 -10.13
N ASN A 173 -2.68 -17.50 -10.59
CA ASN A 173 -2.14 -18.49 -11.52
C ASN A 173 -1.26 -19.56 -10.87
N ARG A 174 -0.85 -19.41 -9.61
CA ARG A 174 0.01 -20.39 -8.94
C ARG A 174 -0.73 -21.49 -8.18
N GLY A 175 -1.82 -22.01 -8.74
CA GLY A 175 -2.46 -23.25 -8.34
C GLY A 175 -2.86 -23.31 -6.86
N THR A 176 -2.15 -24.12 -6.06
CA THR A 176 -2.43 -24.33 -4.63
C THR A 176 -2.35 -23.07 -3.77
N TYR A 177 -1.82 -21.99 -4.29
CA TYR A 177 -1.75 -20.71 -3.58
C TYR A 177 -2.95 -19.80 -3.84
N GLY A 178 -3.73 -20.00 -4.88
CA GLY A 178 -4.84 -19.14 -5.21
C GLY A 178 -5.70 -18.74 -4.00
N VAL A 179 -6.98 -18.76 -4.14
CA VAL A 179 -7.93 -18.38 -3.07
C VAL A 179 -7.91 -19.29 -1.83
N THR A 180 -7.08 -20.30 -1.79
CA THR A 180 -6.98 -21.24 -0.66
C THR A 180 -5.87 -20.87 0.33
N ARG A 181 -5.05 -19.88 0.05
CA ARG A 181 -3.96 -19.45 0.92
C ARG A 181 -4.14 -18.02 1.40
N PHE A 182 -4.77 -17.88 2.55
CA PHE A 182 -5.03 -16.60 3.22
C PHE A 182 -4.23 -16.47 4.52
N ASP A 183 -2.99 -16.93 4.53
CA ASP A 183 -2.11 -16.72 5.69
C ASP A 183 -1.71 -15.23 5.80
N SER A 184 -1.07 -14.89 6.91
CA SER A 184 -0.66 -13.52 7.22
C SER A 184 0.25 -12.85 6.19
N HIS A 185 0.88 -13.61 5.31
CA HIS A 185 1.69 -13.10 4.20
C HIS A 185 0.89 -13.01 2.91
N ALA A 186 0.38 -14.13 2.41
CA ALA A 186 -0.34 -14.16 1.13
C ALA A 186 -1.72 -13.49 1.20
N GLY A 187 -2.43 -13.59 2.32
CA GLY A 187 -3.77 -13.02 2.46
C GLY A 187 -3.81 -11.50 2.39
N ARG A 188 -2.77 -10.80 2.84
CA ARG A 188 -2.67 -9.33 2.72
C ARG A 188 -2.53 -8.87 1.27
N GLU A 189 -2.00 -9.71 0.38
CA GLU A 189 -1.87 -9.41 -1.04
C GLU A 189 -3.23 -9.12 -1.68
N ILE A 190 -4.28 -9.78 -1.23
CA ILE A 190 -5.66 -9.58 -1.69
C ILE A 190 -6.09 -8.13 -1.48
N VAL A 191 -5.93 -7.64 -0.25
CA VAL A 191 -6.36 -6.29 0.13
C VAL A 191 -5.50 -5.24 -0.56
N PHE A 192 -4.18 -5.45 -0.60
CA PHE A 192 -3.27 -4.49 -1.23
C PHE A 192 -3.48 -4.40 -2.73
N LEU A 193 -3.70 -5.53 -3.41
CA LEU A 193 -4.05 -5.52 -4.83
C LEU A 193 -5.40 -4.83 -5.08
N ALA A 194 -6.38 -5.04 -4.20
CA ALA A 194 -7.67 -4.38 -4.32
C ALA A 194 -7.55 -2.85 -4.17
N LEU A 195 -6.79 -2.36 -3.19
CA LEU A 195 -6.54 -0.94 -3.00
C LEU A 195 -5.82 -0.33 -4.22
N LEU A 196 -4.75 -1.00 -4.70
CA LEU A 196 -4.04 -0.62 -5.91
C LEU A 196 -5.00 -0.53 -7.10
N ALA A 197 -5.78 -1.58 -7.32
CA ALA A 197 -6.69 -1.65 -8.45
C ALA A 197 -7.78 -0.56 -8.39
N MET A 198 -8.28 -0.21 -7.20
CA MET A 198 -9.24 0.90 -7.05
C MET A 198 -8.62 2.26 -7.35
N VAL A 199 -7.36 2.48 -6.96
CA VAL A 199 -6.66 3.75 -7.23
C VAL A 199 -6.38 3.91 -8.73
N PHE A 200 -5.97 2.84 -9.41
CA PHE A 200 -5.41 2.92 -10.75
C PHE A 200 -6.33 2.35 -11.85
N HIS A 201 -7.60 2.03 -11.57
CA HIS A 201 -8.46 1.30 -12.52
C HIS A 201 -8.67 1.97 -13.89
N GLU A 202 -8.42 3.26 -14.02
CA GLU A 202 -8.49 4.00 -15.28
C GLU A 202 -7.18 4.01 -16.04
N HIS A 203 -6.06 3.82 -15.33
CA HIS A 203 -4.70 3.94 -15.84
C HIS A 203 -4.03 2.59 -16.06
N ILE A 204 -4.47 1.55 -15.32
CA ILE A 204 -3.99 0.18 -15.46
C ILE A 204 -5.10 -0.67 -16.08
N PRO A 205 -4.99 -1.07 -17.35
CA PRO A 205 -6.06 -1.82 -18.04
C PRO A 205 -6.48 -3.10 -17.33
N GLN A 206 -5.55 -3.79 -16.67
CA GLN A 206 -5.78 -5.05 -15.96
C GLN A 206 -6.49 -4.87 -14.61
N ALA A 207 -6.48 -3.66 -14.04
CA ALA A 207 -7.04 -3.42 -12.71
C ALA A 207 -8.54 -3.80 -12.59
N ARG A 208 -9.29 -3.64 -13.69
CA ARG A 208 -10.70 -4.05 -13.72
C ARG A 208 -10.85 -5.56 -13.57
N GLU A 209 -10.06 -6.35 -14.27
CA GLU A 209 -10.03 -7.81 -14.15
C GLU A 209 -9.65 -8.23 -12.73
N TRP A 210 -8.63 -7.59 -12.15
CA TRP A 210 -8.22 -7.85 -10.76
C TRP A 210 -9.35 -7.61 -9.78
N LEU A 211 -10.08 -6.50 -9.90
CA LEU A 211 -11.22 -6.19 -9.03
C LEU A 211 -12.38 -7.17 -9.19
N GLU A 212 -12.68 -7.60 -10.41
CA GLU A 212 -13.73 -8.59 -10.68
C GLU A 212 -13.40 -9.94 -10.04
N TRP A 213 -12.14 -10.36 -10.10
CA TRP A 213 -11.66 -11.57 -9.43
C TRP A 213 -11.60 -11.44 -7.91
N LEU A 214 -11.09 -10.32 -7.39
CA LEU A 214 -10.90 -10.09 -5.96
C LEU A 214 -12.22 -10.02 -5.17
N ARG A 215 -13.26 -9.48 -5.75
CA ARG A 215 -14.53 -9.27 -5.04
C ARG A 215 -15.11 -10.55 -4.43
N PRO A 216 -15.31 -11.65 -5.17
CA PRO A 216 -15.81 -12.90 -4.56
C PRO A 216 -14.79 -13.51 -3.58
N VAL A 217 -13.50 -13.33 -3.80
CA VAL A 217 -12.43 -13.80 -2.90
C VAL A 217 -12.54 -13.11 -1.55
N LEU A 218 -12.61 -11.78 -1.52
CA LEU A 218 -12.75 -10.99 -0.30
C LEU A 218 -14.05 -11.33 0.47
N CYS A 219 -15.14 -11.54 -0.23
CA CYS A 219 -16.41 -11.94 0.38
C CYS A 219 -16.37 -13.35 0.97
N GLY A 220 -15.54 -14.25 0.42
CA GLY A 220 -15.47 -15.65 0.80
C GLY A 220 -14.39 -16.01 1.81
N VAL A 221 -13.45 -15.11 2.10
CA VAL A 221 -12.26 -15.44 2.90
C VAL A 221 -12.57 -15.83 4.34
N TRP A 222 -13.50 -15.16 4.99
CA TRP A 222 -13.80 -15.39 6.40
C TRP A 222 -14.28 -16.81 6.71
N PRO A 223 -15.26 -17.38 5.97
CA PRO A 223 -15.72 -18.74 6.25
C PRO A 223 -14.65 -19.81 6.07
N VAL A 224 -13.60 -19.51 5.31
CA VAL A 224 -12.52 -20.49 5.02
C VAL A 224 -11.47 -20.52 6.13
N TRP A 225 -11.17 -19.39 6.77
CA TRP A 225 -10.05 -19.26 7.70
C TRP A 225 -10.44 -19.02 9.15
N ALA A 226 -11.70 -18.74 9.42
CA ALA A 226 -12.24 -18.57 10.76
C ALA A 226 -13.17 -19.73 11.14
N GLY A 227 -13.08 -20.19 12.39
CA GLY A 227 -14.09 -21.10 12.96
C GLY A 227 -15.38 -20.37 13.30
N ASP A 228 -16.47 -21.11 13.49
CA ASP A 228 -17.77 -20.58 13.93
C ASP A 228 -17.70 -19.89 15.30
N ASP A 229 -16.70 -20.26 16.10
CA ASP A 229 -16.38 -19.66 17.41
C ASP A 229 -15.52 -18.38 17.30
N GLY A 230 -15.18 -17.94 16.09
CA GLY A 230 -14.33 -16.79 15.84
C GLY A 230 -12.82 -17.07 15.91
N ALA A 231 -12.42 -18.34 16.07
CA ALA A 231 -11.01 -18.73 16.06
C ALA A 231 -10.40 -18.51 14.66
N TRP A 232 -9.20 -17.96 14.62
CA TRP A 232 -8.43 -17.79 13.40
C TRP A 232 -7.37 -18.89 13.27
N ALA A 233 -7.18 -19.44 12.06
CA ALA A 233 -6.30 -20.58 11.82
C ALA A 233 -4.84 -20.37 12.27
N GLU A 234 -4.32 -19.13 12.19
CA GLU A 234 -2.96 -18.77 12.64
C GLU A 234 -2.90 -18.27 14.10
N GLY A 235 -4.03 -18.30 14.85
CA GLY A 235 -4.11 -17.83 16.22
C GLY A 235 -4.48 -16.34 16.37
N PRO A 236 -4.65 -15.86 17.62
CA PRO A 236 -5.31 -14.58 17.90
C PRO A 236 -4.50 -13.37 17.41
N SER A 237 -3.16 -13.40 17.47
CA SER A 237 -2.32 -12.27 17.06
C SER A 237 -2.41 -12.01 15.56
N TYR A 238 -2.32 -13.07 14.76
CA TYR A 238 -2.47 -12.96 13.31
C TYR A 238 -3.92 -12.73 12.88
N GLY A 239 -4.88 -13.29 13.62
CA GLY A 239 -6.29 -12.99 13.40
C GLY A 239 -6.60 -11.50 13.57
N ALA A 240 -6.09 -10.86 14.63
CA ALA A 240 -6.25 -9.42 14.85
C ALA A 240 -5.55 -8.60 13.75
N ALA A 241 -4.34 -8.96 13.35
CA ALA A 241 -3.62 -8.31 12.26
C ALA A 241 -4.38 -8.43 10.93
N TYR A 242 -4.91 -9.62 10.64
CA TYR A 242 -5.66 -9.87 9.41
C TYR A 242 -6.98 -9.10 9.35
N VAL A 243 -7.74 -9.08 10.44
CA VAL A 243 -8.97 -8.26 10.53
C VAL A 243 -8.65 -6.78 10.29
N THR A 244 -7.56 -6.28 10.86
CA THR A 244 -7.11 -4.90 10.60
C THR A 244 -6.84 -4.66 9.11
N ILE A 245 -6.14 -5.58 8.44
CA ILE A 245 -5.87 -5.47 6.99
C ILE A 245 -7.17 -5.57 6.18
N MET A 246 -8.06 -6.52 6.49
CA MET A 246 -9.33 -6.70 5.78
C MET A 246 -10.26 -5.48 5.91
N THR A 247 -10.21 -4.75 7.02
CA THR A 247 -11.00 -3.52 7.21
C THR A 247 -10.45 -2.33 6.43
N MET A 248 -9.30 -2.47 5.76
CA MET A 248 -8.77 -1.43 4.85
C MET A 248 -9.46 -1.44 3.49
N PHE A 249 -10.19 -2.48 3.15
CA PHE A 249 -10.98 -2.61 1.93
C PHE A 249 -12.48 -2.56 2.21
#